data_4e9fc7851135505be3d32d88756964ad
#
_entry.id   4e9fc7851135505be3d32d88756964ad
#
_cell.length_a   1.000
_cell.length_b   1.000
_cell.length_c   1.000
_cell.angle_alpha   90.00
_cell.angle_beta   90.00
_cell.angle_gamma   90.00
#
_symmetry.space_group_name_H-M   'P 1'
#
loop_
_entity.id
_entity.type
_entity.pdbx_description
1 polymer ?
#
loop_
_entity_poly.entity_id
_entity_poly.type
_entity_poly.pdbx_seq_one_letter_code
_entity_poly.pdbx_strand_id
1 'polypeptide(L)'
;MALCRRRLRPQRGVPPAAEYPFKHALVQDTAYTTLLRGPRQALHRRIAEALEQRFPDLVETRPEILAHHYGEAAMAGKAIAYWHQAGKSSVARSAMREATAQLRRGLGLLEGLPETRERKQLELDIHVTLTAALMAGKGYADLRSSPRWSDRTGS
;
A
#
# COMPACT_ATOMS: atom_id res chain seq x y z
N MET A 1 -28.95 -9.57 37.71
CA MET A 1 -27.78 -9.01 36.99
C MET A 1 -27.06 -10.12 36.28
N ALA A 2 -27.31 -10.28 34.98
CA ALA A 2 -26.72 -11.34 34.16
C ALA A 2 -25.45 -10.81 33.53
N LEU A 3 -24.30 -11.34 33.94
CA LEU A 3 -23.00 -11.11 33.34
C LEU A 3 -23.00 -11.72 31.93
N CYS A 4 -23.07 -10.83 30.93
CA CYS A 4 -22.90 -11.19 29.52
C CYS A 4 -21.47 -11.72 29.35
N ARG A 5 -21.31 -13.04 29.41
CA ARG A 5 -20.06 -13.71 29.02
C ARG A 5 -19.84 -13.48 27.54
N ARG A 6 -19.00 -12.50 27.19
CA ARG A 6 -18.44 -12.37 25.84
C ARG A 6 -17.73 -13.68 25.51
N ARG A 7 -18.34 -14.51 24.68
CA ARG A 7 -17.67 -15.63 24.04
C ARG A 7 -16.57 -15.07 23.16
N LEU A 8 -15.37 -15.04 23.70
CA LEU A 8 -14.15 -14.87 22.90
C LEU A 8 -14.10 -16.03 21.89
N ARG A 9 -13.86 -15.71 20.65
CA ARG A 9 -13.87 -16.67 19.54
C ARG A 9 -12.64 -17.54 19.54
N PRO A 10 -12.70 -18.69 18.89
CA PRO A 10 -11.56 -19.55 18.76
C PRO A 10 -10.41 -18.82 18.08
N GLN A 11 -9.33 -18.70 18.80
CA GLN A 11 -8.05 -18.18 18.33
C GLN A 11 -7.46 -19.21 17.38
N ARG A 12 -7.13 -18.83 16.14
CA ARG A 12 -6.34 -19.65 15.24
C ARG A 12 -4.89 -19.19 15.30
N GLY A 13 -4.00 -20.09 15.68
CA GLY A 13 -2.57 -19.82 15.81
C GLY A 13 -2.15 -19.45 17.24
N VAL A 14 -0.84 -19.48 17.46
CA VAL A 14 -0.20 -19.09 18.74
C VAL A 14 0.40 -17.70 18.57
N PRO A 15 0.27 -16.78 19.57
CA PRO A 15 0.96 -15.49 19.49
C PRO A 15 2.47 -15.67 19.25
N PRO A 16 3.11 -14.85 18.37
CA PRO A 16 2.60 -13.63 17.75
C PRO A 16 1.82 -13.81 16.42
N ALA A 17 1.71 -15.01 15.88
CA ALA A 17 1.08 -15.30 14.59
C ALA A 17 -0.42 -15.69 14.70
N ALA A 18 -1.09 -15.28 15.77
CA ALA A 18 -2.50 -15.57 15.97
C ALA A 18 -3.40 -14.70 15.08
N GLU A 19 -4.30 -15.34 14.34
CA GLU A 19 -5.35 -14.67 13.57
C GLU A 19 -6.62 -14.54 14.41
N TYR A 20 -7.20 -13.33 14.43
CA TYR A 20 -8.45 -13.01 15.11
C TYR A 20 -9.53 -12.63 14.08
N PRO A 21 -10.19 -13.61 13.44
CA PRO A 21 -11.21 -13.28 12.44
C PRO A 21 -12.45 -12.67 13.09
N PHE A 22 -12.90 -11.53 12.57
CA PHE A 22 -14.20 -10.97 12.94
C PHE A 22 -15.33 -11.68 12.18
N LYS A 23 -16.42 -12.09 12.87
CA LYS A 23 -17.55 -12.81 12.25
C LYS A 23 -18.31 -12.00 11.21
N HIS A 24 -18.29 -10.67 11.35
CA HIS A 24 -19.01 -9.75 10.47
C HIS A 24 -18.12 -8.55 10.20
N ALA A 25 -17.86 -8.26 8.93
CA ALA A 25 -17.12 -7.09 8.49
C ALA A 25 -17.71 -5.78 9.07
N LEU A 26 -19.05 -5.70 9.14
CA LEU A 26 -19.75 -4.57 9.74
C LEU A 26 -19.38 -4.28 11.20
N VAL A 27 -19.06 -5.32 12.01
CA VAL A 27 -18.64 -5.12 13.40
C VAL A 27 -17.21 -4.56 13.44
N GLN A 28 -16.35 -5.00 12.54
CA GLN A 28 -15.01 -4.46 12.39
C GLN A 28 -15.05 -2.99 11.96
N ASP A 29 -15.83 -2.68 10.93
CA ASP A 29 -15.98 -1.32 10.40
C ASP A 29 -16.57 -0.38 11.44
N THR A 30 -17.62 -0.82 12.17
CA THR A 30 -18.24 -0.03 13.24
C THR A 30 -17.25 0.22 14.39
N ALA A 31 -16.50 -0.79 14.81
CA ALA A 31 -15.48 -0.63 15.85
C ALA A 31 -14.37 0.33 15.40
N TYR A 32 -13.95 0.26 14.13
CA TYR A 32 -12.93 1.14 13.57
C TYR A 32 -13.41 2.59 13.46
N THR A 33 -14.64 2.80 12.98
CA THR A 33 -15.21 4.15 12.81
C THR A 33 -15.55 4.83 14.13
N THR A 34 -15.79 4.07 15.21
CA THR A 34 -16.01 4.63 16.56
C THR A 34 -14.72 5.12 17.23
N LEU A 35 -13.56 4.72 16.74
CA LEU A 35 -12.29 5.25 17.24
C LEU A 35 -12.13 6.72 16.87
N LEU A 36 -11.87 7.57 17.87
CA LEU A 36 -11.46 8.95 17.65
C LEU A 36 -10.19 8.99 16.78
N ARG A 37 -10.02 10.07 16.00
CA ARG A 37 -8.90 10.24 15.07
C ARG A 37 -7.53 9.98 15.70
N GLY A 38 -7.28 10.50 16.90
CA GLY A 38 -6.01 10.35 17.61
C GLY A 38 -5.67 8.89 17.95
N PRO A 39 -6.55 8.15 18.66
CA PRO A 39 -6.35 6.74 18.96
C PRO A 39 -6.17 5.87 17.70
N ARG A 40 -6.88 6.17 16.61
CA ARG A 40 -6.74 5.46 15.33
C ARG A 40 -5.36 5.68 14.73
N GLN A 41 -4.88 6.92 14.67
CA GLN A 41 -3.53 7.24 14.21
C GLN A 41 -2.45 6.54 15.04
N ALA A 42 -2.59 6.57 16.38
CA ALA A 42 -1.67 5.88 17.28
C ALA A 42 -1.65 4.35 17.07
N LEU A 43 -2.82 3.74 16.81
CA LEU A 43 -2.92 2.32 16.49
C LEU A 43 -2.19 1.98 15.19
N HIS A 44 -2.46 2.72 14.11
CA HIS A 44 -1.79 2.51 12.83
C HIS A 44 -0.28 2.69 12.91
N ARG A 45 0.18 3.69 13.65
CA ARG A 45 1.60 3.90 13.91
C ARG A 45 2.23 2.68 14.59
N ARG A 46 1.63 2.17 15.67
CA ARG A 46 2.13 0.98 16.38
C ARG A 46 2.16 -0.26 15.50
N ILE A 47 1.15 -0.44 14.64
CA ILE A 47 1.12 -1.54 13.68
C ILE A 47 2.27 -1.41 12.68
N ALA A 48 2.46 -0.24 12.08
CA ALA A 48 3.53 -0.01 11.11
C ALA A 48 4.92 -0.24 11.73
N GLU A 49 5.17 0.30 12.94
CA GLU A 49 6.42 0.11 13.66
C GLU A 49 6.67 -1.37 14.02
N ALA A 50 5.63 -2.11 14.41
CA ALA A 50 5.73 -3.53 14.71
C ALA A 50 6.01 -4.37 13.45
N LEU A 51 5.39 -4.03 12.31
CA LEU A 51 5.65 -4.69 11.02
C LEU A 51 7.10 -4.42 10.55
N GLU A 52 7.54 -3.18 10.65
CA GLU A 52 8.89 -2.76 10.26
C GLU A 52 9.97 -3.49 11.06
N GLN A 53 9.75 -3.69 12.38
CA GLN A 53 10.73 -4.32 13.26
C GLN A 53 10.72 -5.86 13.24
N ARG A 54 9.53 -6.46 13.08
CA ARG A 54 9.37 -7.91 13.27
C ARG A 54 9.25 -8.69 11.98
N PHE A 55 8.95 -8.04 10.87
CA PHE A 55 8.68 -8.67 9.59
C PHE A 55 9.41 -8.00 8.44
N PRO A 56 10.76 -7.99 8.43
CA PRO A 56 11.56 -7.36 7.38
C PRO A 56 11.25 -7.90 5.99
N ASP A 57 10.98 -9.20 5.85
CA ASP A 57 10.60 -9.81 4.57
C ASP A 57 9.29 -9.23 4.01
N LEU A 58 8.34 -8.89 4.89
CA LEU A 58 7.10 -8.24 4.50
C LEU A 58 7.35 -6.80 4.03
N VAL A 59 8.28 -6.11 4.68
CA VAL A 59 8.65 -4.73 4.29
C VAL A 59 9.23 -4.71 2.87
N GLU A 60 10.03 -5.70 2.51
CA GLU A 60 10.64 -5.81 1.17
C GLU A 60 9.63 -6.25 0.12
N THR A 61 8.80 -7.25 0.44
CA THR A 61 7.89 -7.86 -0.54
C THR A 61 6.60 -7.09 -0.71
N ARG A 62 6.11 -6.43 0.35
CA ARG A 62 4.82 -5.73 0.38
C ARG A 62 4.89 -4.36 1.06
N PRO A 63 5.74 -3.45 0.59
CA PRO A 63 5.91 -2.12 1.19
C PRO A 63 4.63 -1.27 1.18
N GLU A 64 3.66 -1.57 0.32
CA GLU A 64 2.36 -0.89 0.28
C GLU A 64 1.56 -1.02 1.57
N ILE A 65 1.77 -2.09 2.35
CA ILE A 65 1.11 -2.28 3.64
C ILE A 65 1.62 -1.24 4.64
N LEU A 66 2.93 -1.05 4.72
CA LEU A 66 3.53 -0.04 5.59
C LEU A 66 3.15 1.38 5.15
N ALA A 67 3.17 1.62 3.83
CA ALA A 67 2.76 2.90 3.25
C ALA A 67 1.34 3.29 3.68
N HIS A 68 0.40 2.33 3.65
CA HIS A 68 -0.97 2.53 4.10
C HIS A 68 -1.02 2.86 5.60
N HIS A 69 -0.40 2.05 6.46
CA HIS A 69 -0.43 2.27 7.90
C HIS A 69 0.26 3.58 8.32
N TYR A 70 1.38 3.95 7.71
CA TYR A 70 2.01 5.24 7.96
C TYR A 70 1.19 6.41 7.45
N GLY A 71 0.46 6.25 6.35
CA GLY A 71 -0.49 7.26 5.84
C GLY A 71 -1.63 7.50 6.84
N GLU A 72 -2.28 6.43 7.33
CA GLU A 72 -3.33 6.50 8.35
C GLU A 72 -2.81 7.04 9.70
N ALA A 73 -1.54 6.84 10.00
CA ALA A 73 -0.87 7.40 11.17
C ALA A 73 -0.48 8.89 11.03
N ALA A 74 -0.82 9.51 9.90
CA ALA A 74 -0.41 10.89 9.54
C ALA A 74 1.13 11.08 9.51
N MET A 75 1.89 10.01 9.27
CA MET A 75 3.34 10.05 9.11
C MET A 75 3.71 10.12 7.62
N ALA A 76 3.36 11.24 6.98
CA ALA A 76 3.43 11.42 5.54
C ALA A 76 4.82 11.10 4.95
N GLY A 77 5.91 11.54 5.59
CA GLY A 77 7.26 11.28 5.10
C GLY A 77 7.59 9.78 4.95
N LYS A 78 7.26 8.97 5.98
CA LYS A 78 7.44 7.51 5.91
C LYS A 78 6.49 6.88 4.89
N ALA A 79 5.23 7.30 4.87
CA ALA A 79 4.24 6.80 3.92
C ALA A 79 4.68 7.00 2.47
N ILE A 80 5.20 8.19 2.12
CA ILE A 80 5.70 8.50 0.78
C ILE A 80 6.88 7.61 0.40
N ALA A 81 7.84 7.43 1.31
CA ALA A 81 9.01 6.57 1.06
C ALA A 81 8.56 5.12 0.73
N TYR A 82 7.62 4.58 1.50
CA TYR A 82 7.09 3.24 1.25
C TYR A 82 6.19 3.15 0.00
N TRP A 83 5.41 4.20 -0.34
CA TRP A 83 4.68 4.25 -1.62
C TRP A 83 5.64 4.28 -2.81
N HIS A 84 6.75 5.02 -2.70
CA HIS A 84 7.78 5.02 -3.75
C HIS A 84 8.44 3.65 -3.90
N GLN A 85 8.80 3.00 -2.79
CA GLN A 85 9.35 1.64 -2.79
C GLN A 85 8.36 0.63 -3.40
N ALA A 86 7.08 0.70 -3.05
CA ALA A 86 6.02 -0.13 -3.62
C ALA A 86 5.91 0.06 -5.13
N GLY A 87 5.93 1.32 -5.59
CA GLY A 87 5.92 1.65 -7.01
C GLY A 87 7.10 1.05 -7.78
N LYS A 88 8.32 1.17 -7.24
CA LYS A 88 9.52 0.55 -7.82
C LYS A 88 9.41 -0.97 -7.89
N SER A 89 8.96 -1.62 -6.82
CA SER A 89 8.72 -3.07 -6.81
C SER A 89 7.69 -3.51 -7.84
N SER A 90 6.62 -2.72 -8.01
CA SER A 90 5.59 -3.00 -9.01
C SER A 90 6.10 -2.83 -10.44
N VAL A 91 6.95 -1.81 -10.70
CA VAL A 91 7.64 -1.67 -12.00
C VAL A 91 8.51 -2.87 -12.30
N ALA A 92 9.31 -3.31 -11.33
CA ALA A 92 10.20 -4.48 -11.49
C ALA A 92 9.43 -5.77 -11.82
N ARG A 93 8.20 -5.90 -11.33
CA ARG A 93 7.30 -7.03 -11.63
C ARG A 93 6.43 -6.81 -12.86
N SER A 94 6.64 -5.75 -13.62
CA SER A 94 5.82 -5.36 -14.78
C SER A 94 4.35 -5.08 -14.45
N ALA A 95 4.03 -4.77 -13.21
CA ALA A 95 2.69 -4.41 -12.73
C ALA A 95 2.45 -2.89 -12.87
N MET A 96 2.43 -2.38 -14.10
CA MET A 96 2.46 -0.94 -14.40
C MET A 96 1.25 -0.18 -13.89
N ARG A 97 0.07 -0.80 -13.83
CA ARG A 97 -1.15 -0.18 -13.29
C ARG A 97 -1.05 0.04 -11.78
N GLU A 98 -0.56 -0.95 -11.06
CA GLU A 98 -0.31 -0.87 -9.61
C GLU A 98 0.80 0.13 -9.31
N ALA A 99 1.91 0.07 -10.04
CA ALA A 99 3.00 1.03 -9.92
C ALA A 99 2.50 2.48 -10.05
N THR A 100 1.72 2.75 -11.10
CA THR A 100 1.14 4.08 -11.33
C THR A 100 0.23 4.52 -10.18
N ALA A 101 -0.62 3.63 -9.66
CA ALA A 101 -1.52 3.93 -8.55
C ALA A 101 -0.76 4.22 -7.25
N GLN A 102 0.26 3.41 -6.95
CA GLN A 102 1.09 3.56 -5.75
C GLN A 102 1.90 4.86 -5.78
N LEU A 103 2.56 5.17 -6.90
CA LEU A 103 3.34 6.39 -7.07
C LEU A 103 2.47 7.65 -7.00
N ARG A 104 1.27 7.64 -7.57
CA ARG A 104 0.31 8.75 -7.45
C ARG A 104 -0.15 8.98 -6.01
N ARG A 105 -0.32 7.91 -5.22
CA ARG A 105 -0.62 8.05 -3.78
C ARG A 105 0.53 8.72 -3.04
N GLY A 106 1.77 8.36 -3.35
CA GLY A 106 2.96 9.02 -2.80
C GLY A 106 2.99 10.51 -3.15
N LEU A 107 2.75 10.88 -4.41
CA LEU A 107 2.70 12.28 -4.85
C LEU A 107 1.60 13.08 -4.14
N GLY A 108 0.40 12.52 -3.99
CA GLY A 108 -0.70 13.21 -3.28
C GLY A 108 -0.39 13.52 -1.82
N LEU A 109 0.44 12.73 -1.15
CA LEU A 109 0.88 13.02 0.21
C LEU A 109 1.95 14.11 0.29
N LEU A 110 2.69 14.35 -0.79
CA LEU A 110 3.70 15.43 -0.85
C LEU A 110 3.08 16.83 -0.78
N GLU A 111 1.84 16.98 -1.30
CA GLU A 111 1.14 18.28 -1.29
C GLU A 111 0.95 18.85 0.12
N GLY A 112 0.83 17.97 1.12
CA GLY A 112 0.69 18.35 2.53
C GLY A 112 1.99 18.64 3.28
N LEU A 113 3.15 18.49 2.64
CA LEU A 113 4.46 18.71 3.26
C LEU A 113 5.05 20.07 2.89
N PRO A 114 5.84 20.68 3.80
CA PRO A 114 6.53 21.93 3.50
C PRO A 114 7.51 21.78 2.34
N GLU A 115 7.71 22.83 1.55
CA GLU A 115 8.64 22.83 0.42
C GLU A 115 10.09 22.87 0.89
N THR A 116 10.66 21.68 1.12
CA THR A 116 12.08 21.51 1.42
C THR A 116 12.83 20.97 0.20
N ARG A 117 14.16 21.02 0.26
CA ARG A 117 15.00 20.44 -0.79
C ARG A 117 14.80 18.92 -0.88
N GLU A 118 14.68 18.26 0.26
CA GLU A 118 14.47 16.83 0.37
C GLU A 118 13.11 16.41 -0.23
N ARG A 119 12.06 17.22 0.03
CA ARG A 119 10.74 17.01 -0.60
C ARG A 119 10.83 17.10 -2.13
N LYS A 120 11.49 18.13 -2.66
CA LYS A 120 11.64 18.33 -4.12
C LYS A 120 12.43 17.19 -4.76
N GLN A 121 13.47 16.69 -4.09
CA GLN A 121 14.22 15.55 -4.58
C GLN A 121 13.35 14.28 -4.63
N LEU A 122 12.60 13.99 -3.57
CA LEU A 122 11.71 12.84 -3.51
C LEU A 122 10.59 12.93 -4.56
N GLU A 123 10.02 14.12 -4.77
CA GLU A 123 9.03 14.39 -5.79
C GLU A 123 9.58 14.09 -7.20
N LEU A 124 10.80 14.54 -7.49
CA LEU A 124 11.49 14.25 -8.73
C LEU A 124 11.70 12.75 -8.94
N ASP A 125 12.19 12.05 -7.93
CA ASP A 125 12.45 10.60 -7.99
C ASP A 125 11.16 9.81 -8.26
N ILE A 126 10.05 10.22 -7.65
CA ILE A 126 8.74 9.60 -7.88
C ILE A 126 8.25 9.90 -9.31
N HIS A 127 8.42 11.13 -9.80
CA HIS A 127 8.03 11.49 -11.17
C HIS A 127 8.82 10.72 -12.22
N VAL A 128 10.12 10.54 -12.04
CA VAL A 128 10.97 9.74 -12.93
C VAL A 128 10.46 8.30 -12.99
N THR A 129 10.20 7.68 -11.82
CA THR A 129 9.68 6.31 -11.75
C THR A 129 8.28 6.20 -12.36
N LEU A 130 7.41 7.19 -12.13
CA LEU A 130 6.06 7.23 -12.69
C LEU A 130 6.08 7.36 -14.21
N THR A 131 6.95 8.20 -14.74
CA THR A 131 7.12 8.36 -16.21
C THR A 131 7.56 7.05 -16.84
N ALA A 132 8.54 6.37 -16.25
CA ALA A 132 8.98 5.06 -16.73
C ALA A 132 7.84 4.02 -16.72
N ALA A 133 7.04 3.97 -15.64
CA ALA A 133 5.88 3.08 -15.53
C ALA A 133 4.82 3.37 -16.60
N LEU A 134 4.53 4.65 -16.85
CA LEU A 134 3.55 5.06 -17.87
C LEU A 134 4.01 4.74 -19.29
N MET A 135 5.29 4.96 -19.60
CA MET A 135 5.85 4.64 -20.92
C MET A 135 5.84 3.13 -21.17
N ALA A 136 6.25 2.34 -20.19
CA ALA A 136 6.21 0.88 -20.29
C ALA A 136 4.76 0.36 -20.40
N GLY A 137 3.82 0.94 -19.66
CA GLY A 137 2.41 0.56 -19.70
C GLY A 137 1.74 0.85 -21.05
N LYS A 138 2.07 1.97 -21.70
CA LYS A 138 1.59 2.30 -23.05
C LYS A 138 2.16 1.38 -24.11
N GLY A 139 3.47 1.11 -24.10
CA GLY A 139 4.10 0.19 -25.01
C GLY A 139 3.50 -1.24 -24.95
N TYR A 140 3.13 -1.70 -23.75
CA TYR A 140 2.47 -3.00 -23.58
C TYR A 140 1.01 -3.02 -24.09
N ALA A 141 0.31 -1.89 -24.04
CA ALA A 141 -1.04 -1.76 -24.59
C ALA A 141 -1.02 -1.80 -26.12
N ASP A 142 -0.05 -1.11 -26.73
CA ASP A 142 0.12 -1.09 -28.20
C ASP A 142 0.52 -2.46 -28.75
N LEU A 143 1.37 -3.21 -28.06
CA LEU A 143 1.73 -4.57 -28.47
C LEU A 143 0.55 -5.55 -28.40
N ARG A 144 -0.40 -5.33 -27.46
CA ARG A 144 -1.63 -6.15 -27.37
C ARG A 144 -2.69 -5.81 -28.42
N SER A 145 -2.70 -4.57 -28.87
CA SER A 145 -3.65 -4.07 -29.88
C SER A 145 -3.15 -4.24 -31.32
N SER A 146 -1.89 -4.58 -31.51
CA SER A 146 -1.34 -4.88 -32.85
C SER A 146 -2.00 -6.14 -33.41
N PRO A 147 -2.61 -6.12 -34.59
CA PRO A 147 -3.18 -7.31 -35.18
C PRO A 147 -2.06 -8.34 -35.41
N ARG A 148 -2.31 -9.57 -34.94
CA ARG A 148 -1.42 -10.71 -35.06
C ARG A 148 -0.99 -10.88 -36.51
N TRP A 149 0.31 -11.01 -36.75
CA TRP A 149 0.95 -11.31 -38.06
C TRP A 149 0.60 -12.69 -38.62
N SER A 150 -0.59 -13.24 -38.33
CA SER A 150 -0.99 -14.60 -38.71
C SER A 150 -1.67 -14.74 -40.07
N ASP A 151 -1.89 -13.67 -40.83
CA ASP A 151 -2.62 -13.75 -42.12
C ASP A 151 -1.81 -13.26 -43.32
N ARG A 152 -0.56 -13.64 -43.39
CA ARG A 152 0.22 -13.39 -44.63
C ARG A 152 1.05 -14.58 -45.11
N THR A 153 0.42 -15.78 -45.11
CA THR A 153 0.90 -16.92 -45.87
C THR A 153 -0.32 -17.68 -46.39
N GLY A 154 -0.91 -17.12 -47.44
CA GLY A 154 -2.02 -17.73 -48.19
C GLY A 154 -2.02 -17.17 -49.57
N SER A 155 -1.15 -17.66 -50.43
CA SER A 155 -1.29 -17.84 -51.88
C SER A 155 -0.07 -18.54 -52.42
#